data_56bf19e3a73b32e4d3487e377e8ccb31
#
_entry.id   56bf19e3a73b32e4d3487e377e8ccb31
#
_cell.length_a   1.000
_cell.length_b   1.000
_cell.length_c   1.000
_cell.angle_alpha   90.00
_cell.angle_beta   90.00
_cell.angle_gamma   90.00
#
_symmetry.space_group_name_H-M   'P 1'
#
loop_
_entity.id
_entity.type
_entity.pdbx_description
1 polymer ?
#
loop_
_entity_poly.entity_id
_entity_poly.type
_entity_poly.pdbx_seq_one_letter_code
_entity_poly.pdbx_strand_id
1 'polypeptide(L)'
;MITGAPLKFRIMELLSKKNMWNYEIVDALKDEYHLNSQIGRDNINYDCIEMVSAGFSKEIEWAVDTDGSKFDAKHPGRLLTKYELTPYGKDTLNELIAKVRNYTPDE
;
A
#
# COMPACT_ATOMS: atom_id res chain seq x y z
N MET A 1 15.30 -0.82 3.49
CA MET A 1 14.48 -0.21 2.41
C MET A 1 15.36 0.09 1.21
N ILE A 2 14.85 -0.05 0.01
CA ILE A 2 15.58 0.30 -1.22
C ILE A 2 15.43 1.80 -1.44
N THR A 3 16.56 2.53 -1.59
CA THR A 3 16.51 3.95 -1.92
C THR A 3 15.87 4.14 -3.30
N GLY A 4 14.82 4.97 -3.39
CA GLY A 4 14.09 5.20 -4.64
C GLY A 4 13.24 4.02 -5.09
N ALA A 5 12.87 3.13 -4.18
CA ALA A 5 12.02 1.99 -4.49
C ALA A 5 10.69 2.44 -5.11
N PRO A 6 10.17 1.73 -6.12
CA PRO A 6 8.84 2.00 -6.63
C PRO A 6 7.79 1.87 -5.55
N LEU A 7 6.73 2.68 -5.66
CA LEU A 7 5.66 2.71 -4.67
C LEU A 7 5.04 1.31 -4.45
N LYS A 8 4.79 0.57 -5.52
CA LYS A 8 4.22 -0.78 -5.44
C LYS A 8 5.11 -1.75 -4.67
N PHE A 9 6.42 -1.64 -4.82
CA PHE A 9 7.37 -2.45 -4.06
C PHE A 9 7.21 -2.18 -2.55
N ARG A 10 7.13 -0.91 -2.16
CA ARG A 10 6.96 -0.54 -0.75
C ARG A 10 5.64 -1.05 -0.18
N ILE A 11 4.57 -0.99 -0.97
CA ILE A 11 3.28 -1.55 -0.55
C ILE A 11 3.41 -3.05 -0.28
N MET A 12 4.05 -3.80 -1.18
CA MET A 12 4.30 -5.24 -0.98
C MET A 12 5.13 -5.48 0.27
N GLU A 13 6.16 -4.69 0.50
CA GLU A 13 7.03 -4.81 1.67
C GLU A 13 6.24 -4.61 2.97
N LEU A 14 5.38 -3.59 3.03
CA LEU A 14 4.52 -3.35 4.17
C LEU A 14 3.55 -4.52 4.40
N LEU A 15 2.89 -4.98 3.35
CA LEU A 15 1.92 -6.07 3.44
C LEU A 15 2.57 -7.42 3.77
N SER A 16 3.87 -7.58 3.49
CA SER A 16 4.59 -8.80 3.88
C SER A 16 4.74 -8.92 5.39
N LYS A 17 4.62 -7.82 6.12
CA LYS A 17 4.75 -7.79 7.58
C LYS A 17 3.44 -7.97 8.29
N LYS A 18 2.36 -7.40 7.75
CA LYS A 18 1.01 -7.51 8.31
C LYS A 18 -0.02 -7.08 7.29
N ASN A 19 -1.26 -7.52 7.48
CA ASN A 19 -2.39 -7.02 6.69
C ASN A 19 -2.67 -5.57 7.07
N MET A 20 -2.98 -4.73 6.10
CA MET A 20 -3.18 -3.29 6.33
C MET A 20 -4.37 -2.75 5.56
N TRP A 21 -5.03 -1.77 6.15
CA TRP A 21 -6.04 -0.97 5.49
C TRP A 21 -5.40 0.01 4.52
N ASN A 22 -6.16 0.41 3.49
CA ASN A 22 -5.68 1.39 2.52
C ASN A 22 -5.18 2.68 3.17
N TYR A 23 -5.91 3.22 4.14
CA TYR A 23 -5.50 4.45 4.83
C TYR A 23 -4.24 4.25 5.68
N GLU A 24 -4.02 3.06 6.22
CA GLU A 24 -2.78 2.76 6.94
C GLU A 24 -1.57 2.75 6.00
N ILE A 25 -1.74 2.18 4.82
CA ILE A 25 -0.70 2.18 3.78
C ILE A 25 -0.41 3.60 3.33
N VAL A 26 -1.44 4.40 3.09
CA VAL A 26 -1.30 5.81 2.71
C VAL A 26 -0.52 6.58 3.79
N ASP A 27 -0.91 6.42 5.06
CA ASP A 27 -0.24 7.12 6.16
C ASP A 27 1.23 6.72 6.29
N ALA A 28 1.56 5.47 6.00
CA ALA A 28 2.94 4.99 6.07
C ALA A 28 3.82 5.55 4.94
N LEU A 29 3.26 5.82 3.77
CA LEU A 29 4.04 6.12 2.57
C LEU A 29 3.91 7.55 2.06
N LYS A 30 2.91 8.31 2.49
CA LYS A 30 2.64 9.65 1.94
C LYS A 30 3.81 10.62 2.10
N ASP A 31 4.50 10.58 3.22
CA ASP A 31 5.65 11.45 3.48
C ASP A 31 6.90 10.95 2.77
N GLU A 32 7.09 9.64 2.75
CA GLU A 32 8.23 9.01 2.10
C GLU A 32 8.30 9.35 0.61
N TYR A 33 7.14 9.47 -0.05
CA TYR A 33 7.04 9.74 -1.50
C TYR A 33 6.59 11.17 -1.82
N HIS A 34 6.52 12.05 -0.81
CA HIS A 34 6.06 13.44 -0.98
C HIS A 34 4.64 13.52 -1.58
N LEU A 35 3.76 12.65 -1.11
CA LEU A 35 2.38 12.52 -1.61
C LEU A 35 1.35 12.88 -0.53
N ASN A 36 1.59 13.98 0.19
CA ASN A 36 0.72 14.44 1.29
C ASN A 36 -0.58 15.08 0.83
N SER A 37 -0.64 15.58 -0.41
CA SER A 37 -1.88 16.16 -0.94
C SER A 37 -2.95 15.08 -1.08
N GLN A 38 -4.21 15.49 -1.21
CA GLN A 38 -5.28 14.51 -1.42
C GLN A 38 -5.06 13.73 -2.72
N ILE A 39 -4.61 14.40 -3.78
CA ILE A 39 -4.27 13.74 -5.06
C ILE A 39 -3.15 12.72 -4.85
N GLY A 40 -2.11 13.09 -4.11
CA GLY A 40 -1.00 12.18 -3.81
C GLY A 40 -1.46 10.95 -3.03
N ARG A 41 -2.30 11.15 -2.02
CA ARG A 41 -2.86 10.05 -1.23
C ARG A 41 -3.75 9.15 -2.08
N ASP A 42 -4.54 9.74 -2.99
CA ASP A 42 -5.35 8.97 -3.94
C ASP A 42 -4.46 8.14 -4.87
N ASN A 43 -3.30 8.63 -5.28
CA ASN A 43 -2.36 7.87 -6.10
C ASN A 43 -1.85 6.62 -5.36
N ILE A 44 -1.55 6.73 -4.07
CA ILE A 44 -1.17 5.57 -3.27
C ILE A 44 -2.31 4.56 -3.22
N ASN A 45 -3.53 5.05 -3.03
CA ASN A 45 -4.72 4.19 -3.00
C ASN A 45 -4.94 3.48 -4.33
N TYR A 46 -4.71 4.16 -5.46
CA TYR A 46 -4.80 3.54 -6.79
C TYR A 46 -3.79 2.41 -6.95
N ASP A 47 -2.57 2.58 -6.48
CA ASP A 47 -1.57 1.51 -6.54
C ASP A 47 -2.00 0.29 -5.72
N CYS A 48 -2.64 0.50 -4.57
CA CYS A 48 -3.20 -0.60 -3.78
C CYS A 48 -4.25 -1.38 -4.59
N ILE A 49 -5.14 -0.66 -5.30
CA ILE A 49 -6.18 -1.27 -6.13
C ILE A 49 -5.55 -2.03 -7.30
N GLU A 50 -4.56 -1.45 -7.97
CA GLU A 50 -3.87 -2.10 -9.09
C GLU A 50 -3.18 -3.39 -8.66
N MET A 51 -2.66 -3.45 -7.45
CA MET A 51 -2.01 -4.64 -6.93
C MET A 51 -2.97 -5.82 -6.79
N VAL A 52 -4.23 -5.55 -6.45
CA VAL A 52 -5.27 -6.59 -6.43
C VAL A 52 -5.50 -7.10 -7.85
N SER A 53 -5.64 -6.19 -8.82
CA SER A 53 -5.85 -6.56 -10.22
C SER A 53 -4.70 -7.38 -10.78
N ALA A 54 -3.48 -7.12 -10.34
CA ALA A 54 -2.28 -7.86 -10.75
C ALA A 54 -2.09 -9.18 -10.02
N GLY A 55 -2.90 -9.46 -8.99
CA GLY A 55 -2.81 -10.71 -8.23
C GLY A 55 -1.78 -10.69 -7.09
N PHE A 56 -1.15 -9.55 -6.80
CA PHE A 56 -0.15 -9.45 -5.74
C PHE A 56 -0.76 -9.35 -4.35
N SER A 57 -1.98 -8.85 -4.25
CA SER A 57 -2.71 -8.73 -3.00
C SER A 57 -4.18 -9.09 -3.20
N LYS A 58 -4.90 -9.26 -2.10
CA LYS A 58 -6.34 -9.49 -2.12
C LYS A 58 -7.02 -8.65 -1.05
N GLU A 59 -8.28 -8.35 -1.28
CA GLU A 59 -9.11 -7.61 -0.34
C GLU A 59 -9.71 -8.60 0.67
N ILE A 60 -9.58 -8.31 1.97
CA ILE A 60 -10.05 -9.21 3.04
C ILE A 60 -11.11 -8.59 3.94
N GLU A 61 -11.18 -7.27 4.01
CA GLU A 61 -12.19 -6.57 4.79
C GLU A 61 -12.55 -5.25 4.11
N TRP A 62 -13.76 -4.75 4.39
CA TRP A 62 -14.25 -3.47 3.89
C TRP A 62 -14.96 -2.71 4.99
N ALA A 63 -14.89 -1.39 4.93
CA ALA A 63 -15.62 -0.50 5.81
C ALA A 63 -15.92 0.80 5.06
N VAL A 64 -16.77 1.65 5.62
CA VAL A 64 -17.07 2.98 5.06
C VAL A 64 -16.51 4.04 6.01
N ASP A 65 -15.79 5.00 5.44
CA ASP A 65 -15.26 6.14 6.19
C ASP A 65 -16.36 7.19 6.36
N THR A 66 -17.29 6.93 7.27
CA THR A 66 -18.56 7.67 7.39
C THR A 66 -18.36 9.16 7.62
N ASP A 67 -17.34 9.55 8.37
CA ASP A 67 -17.06 10.95 8.72
C ASP A 67 -15.85 11.54 7.96
N GLY A 68 -15.20 10.74 7.10
CA GLY A 68 -14.03 11.16 6.35
C GLY A 68 -12.74 11.27 7.16
N SER A 69 -12.76 10.87 8.44
CA SER A 69 -11.61 11.08 9.34
C SER A 69 -10.38 10.25 8.98
N LYS A 70 -10.55 9.15 8.27
CA LYS A 70 -9.45 8.22 7.99
C LYS A 70 -8.77 8.48 6.66
N PHE A 71 -9.48 8.97 5.65
CA PHE A 71 -8.91 9.08 4.32
C PHE A 71 -9.16 10.42 3.64
N ASP A 72 -10.41 10.89 3.57
CA ASP A 72 -10.74 12.11 2.84
C ASP A 72 -11.82 12.90 3.60
N ALA A 73 -11.38 13.89 4.37
CA ALA A 73 -12.28 14.69 5.20
C ALA A 73 -13.25 15.53 4.38
N LYS A 74 -12.91 15.85 3.12
CA LYS A 74 -13.76 16.65 2.24
C LYS A 74 -14.82 15.81 1.52
N HIS A 75 -14.61 14.49 1.46
CA HIS A 75 -15.50 13.57 0.75
C HIS A 75 -15.77 12.35 1.64
N PRO A 76 -16.55 12.51 2.72
CA PRO A 76 -16.87 11.39 3.61
C PRO A 76 -17.65 10.31 2.88
N GLY A 77 -17.65 9.10 3.41
CA GLY A 77 -18.36 7.96 2.82
C GLY A 77 -17.53 7.12 1.86
N ARG A 78 -16.23 7.37 1.77
CA ARG A 78 -15.36 6.57 0.89
C ARG A 78 -15.18 5.16 1.45
N LEU A 79 -15.04 4.20 0.53
CA LEU A 79 -14.79 2.81 0.89
C LEU A 79 -13.37 2.65 1.42
N LEU A 80 -13.25 1.98 2.55
CA LEU A 80 -11.97 1.55 3.11
C LEU A 80 -11.82 0.07 2.87
N THR A 81 -10.62 -0.36 2.46
CA THR A 81 -10.34 -1.75 2.13
C THR A 81 -9.08 -2.22 2.85
N LYS A 82 -9.15 -3.39 3.45
CA LYS A 82 -8.00 -4.05 4.07
C LYS A 82 -7.43 -5.08 3.12
N TYR A 83 -6.11 -5.08 2.98
CA TYR A 83 -5.41 -5.92 2.03
C TYR A 83 -4.52 -6.96 2.71
N GLU A 84 -4.35 -8.08 2.03
CA GLU A 84 -3.41 -9.13 2.40
C GLU A 84 -2.57 -9.48 1.19
N LEU A 85 -1.26 -9.65 1.39
CA LEU A 85 -0.37 -10.09 0.32
C LEU A 85 -0.67 -11.54 -0.03
N THR A 86 -0.83 -11.84 -1.33
CA THR A 86 -1.08 -13.21 -1.80
C THR A 86 0.22 -14.01 -1.82
N PRO A 87 0.16 -15.36 -1.90
CA PRO A 87 1.36 -16.17 -2.13
C PRO A 87 2.15 -15.72 -3.36
N TYR A 88 1.46 -15.37 -4.45
CA TYR A 88 2.09 -14.83 -5.64
C TYR A 88 2.80 -13.50 -5.35
N GLY A 89 2.17 -12.61 -4.58
CA GLY A 89 2.78 -11.36 -4.15
C GLY A 89 4.03 -11.58 -3.30
N LYS A 90 4.00 -12.55 -2.40
CA LYS A 90 5.16 -12.91 -1.58
C LYS A 90 6.32 -13.42 -2.42
N ASP A 91 6.03 -14.30 -3.38
CA ASP A 91 7.05 -14.84 -4.29
C ASP A 91 7.66 -13.74 -5.14
N THR A 92 6.83 -12.85 -5.67
CA THR A 92 7.30 -11.71 -6.47
C THR A 92 8.18 -10.79 -5.65
N LEU A 93 7.78 -10.46 -4.42
CA LEU A 93 8.58 -9.63 -3.52
C LEU A 93 9.93 -10.27 -3.25
N ASN A 94 9.96 -11.56 -2.95
CA ASN A 94 11.20 -12.29 -2.68
C ASN A 94 12.13 -12.29 -3.90
N GLU A 95 11.59 -12.45 -5.11
CA GLU A 95 12.39 -12.36 -6.33
C GLU A 95 12.98 -10.96 -6.54
N LEU A 96 12.20 -9.92 -6.27
CA LEU A 96 12.68 -8.55 -6.37
C LEU A 96 13.79 -8.25 -5.36
N ILE A 97 13.62 -8.71 -4.13
CA ILE A 97 14.64 -8.57 -3.08
C ILE A 97 15.93 -9.26 -3.51
N ALA A 98 15.83 -10.47 -4.04
CA ALA A 98 17.01 -11.24 -4.48
C ALA A 98 17.79 -10.56 -5.62
N LYS A 99 17.11 -9.74 -6.44
CA LYS A 99 17.72 -9.01 -7.54
C LYS A 99 18.36 -7.70 -7.14
N VAL A 100 18.09 -7.21 -5.95
CA VAL A 100 18.55 -5.89 -5.50
C VAL A 100 19.71 -6.06 -4.52
N ARG A 101 20.91 -5.61 -4.96
CA ARG A 101 22.15 -5.81 -4.18
C ARG A 101 22.20 -5.01 -2.89
N ASN A 102 21.56 -3.85 -2.87
CA ASN A 102 21.63 -2.92 -1.75
C ASN A 102 20.34 -2.87 -0.94
N TYR A 103 19.54 -3.92 -1.01
CA TYR A 103 18.31 -3.99 -0.26
C TYR A 103 18.59 -4.00 1.25
N THR A 104 17.93 -3.07 1.96
CA THR A 104 17.94 -3.02 3.41
C THR A 104 16.51 -3.25 3.88
N PRO A 105 16.25 -4.32 4.64
CA PRO A 105 14.89 -4.56 5.13
C PRO A 105 14.39 -3.37 5.96
N ASP A 106 13.11 -3.07 5.78
CA ASP A 106 12.44 -2.08 6.60
C ASP A 106 12.19 -2.69 7.98
N GLU A 107 12.61 -1.98 9.00
CA GLU A 107 12.44 -2.43 10.40
C GLU A 107 11.06 -1.98 10.98
#